data_fd9c76c10d6ab6e8b9cc4a84eab53c46
#
_entry.id   fd9c76c10d6ab6e8b9cc4a84eab53c46
#
_cell.length_a   1.000
_cell.length_b   1.000
_cell.length_c   1.000
_cell.angle_alpha   90.00
_cell.angle_beta   90.00
_cell.angle_gamma   90.00
#
_symmetry.space_group_name_H-M   'P 1'
#
loop_
_entity.id
_entity.type
_entity.pdbx_description
1 polymer ?
#
loop_
_entity_poly.entity_id
_entity_poly.type
_entity_poly.pdbx_seq_one_letter_code
_entity_poly.pdbx_strand_id
1 'polypeptide(L)'
;MTNTVFRGESRDGHVMRVAVADIYDELLLERIRAESGCRIIPVQRTEDEIRRMLRADAQRSSEALLRELESGKKRDASSDSMPVISLVDSILESALEQGATDIHFEPDSQSFKVRFRKDGLLHDYRALPAWIAEPILIRLKLLAQADITERRLPHDGSFTFQGAHTQANVRLSTLPVQYGEKCVLRLLPTNDDAQTLDDLEFSPAIRQAFRNAFSAPQGLFLITGPTGSGKTTTLYAGLREIIHRDINVTTIEDPVEYTLHGANQVQVNEKCGFTFATALRSVLRQDPDVILIGEIRDSETAQIALRAAQTGHLVLATLHTNSARAAETRLQDLGIAPKLFRESLIGIVAQRLLRKRDPQSEGYKGRIAAVEFLRPDGTYVDGDLKENALRLVREGVTDMGEIARVFGS
;
A
#
# COMPACT_ATOMS: atom_id res chain seq x y z
N MET A 1 -12.78 -14.16 -1.76
CA MET A 1 -14.04 -13.90 -2.51
C MET A 1 -13.72 -12.85 -3.55
N THR A 2 -13.81 -13.19 -4.82
CA THR A 2 -13.52 -12.27 -5.93
C THR A 2 -14.43 -11.06 -5.82
N ASN A 3 -13.85 -9.88 -5.72
CA ASN A 3 -14.57 -8.61 -5.77
C ASN A 3 -15.16 -8.45 -7.18
N THR A 4 -16.35 -9.02 -7.39
CA THR A 4 -16.98 -8.98 -8.72
C THR A 4 -17.54 -7.58 -8.92
N VAL A 5 -16.94 -6.84 -9.83
CA VAL A 5 -17.32 -5.46 -10.16
C VAL A 5 -18.60 -5.48 -11.00
N PHE A 6 -19.60 -4.71 -10.60
CA PHE A 6 -20.84 -4.55 -11.36
C PHE A 6 -21.30 -3.09 -11.39
N ARG A 7 -22.16 -2.73 -12.35
CA ARG A 7 -22.76 -1.40 -12.46
C ARG A 7 -24.19 -1.48 -12.99
N GLY A 8 -25.11 -0.74 -12.34
CA GLY A 8 -26.43 -0.51 -12.87
C GLY A 8 -26.39 0.34 -14.16
N GLU A 9 -26.86 -0.18 -15.30
CA GLU A 9 -26.91 0.57 -16.57
C GLU A 9 -28.19 1.40 -16.73
N SER A 10 -29.34 0.86 -16.30
CA SER A 10 -30.62 1.55 -16.34
C SER A 10 -31.62 0.90 -15.39
N ARG A 11 -32.57 1.69 -14.90
CA ARG A 11 -33.69 1.22 -14.09
C ARG A 11 -34.99 1.70 -14.74
N ASP A 12 -35.87 0.73 -15.02
CA ASP A 12 -37.21 0.99 -15.55
C ASP A 12 -38.23 0.29 -14.63
N GLY A 13 -38.86 1.08 -13.75
CA GLY A 13 -39.77 0.57 -12.72
C GLY A 13 -39.14 -0.50 -11.82
N HIS A 14 -39.57 -1.75 -11.98
CA HIS A 14 -39.09 -2.92 -11.21
C HIS A 14 -38.02 -3.74 -11.94
N VAL A 15 -37.49 -3.26 -13.06
CA VAL A 15 -36.44 -3.94 -13.82
C VAL A 15 -35.18 -3.10 -13.82
N MET A 16 -34.04 -3.73 -13.53
CA MET A 16 -32.72 -3.09 -13.53
C MET A 16 -31.78 -3.87 -14.45
N ARG A 17 -31.14 -3.18 -15.40
CA ARG A 17 -30.05 -3.75 -16.20
C ARG A 17 -28.75 -3.51 -15.47
N VAL A 18 -27.94 -4.56 -15.35
CA VAL A 18 -26.69 -4.50 -14.57
C VAL A 18 -25.55 -5.06 -15.42
N ALA A 19 -24.53 -4.23 -15.65
CA ALA A 19 -23.29 -4.67 -16.27
C ALA A 19 -22.52 -5.55 -15.30
N VAL A 20 -22.18 -6.78 -15.70
CA VAL A 20 -21.43 -7.76 -14.93
C VAL A 20 -20.36 -8.41 -15.81
N ALA A 21 -19.25 -8.82 -15.20
CA ALA A 21 -18.18 -9.51 -15.91
C ALA A 21 -18.58 -10.95 -16.28
N ASP A 22 -19.31 -11.62 -15.38
CA ASP A 22 -19.86 -12.95 -15.59
C ASP A 22 -21.39 -12.94 -15.39
N ILE A 23 -22.12 -13.23 -16.45
CA ILE A 23 -23.59 -13.30 -16.44
C ILE A 23 -24.12 -14.56 -15.76
N TYR A 24 -23.27 -15.53 -15.47
CA TYR A 24 -23.61 -16.80 -14.81
C TYR A 24 -23.27 -16.79 -13.31
N ASP A 25 -22.75 -15.67 -12.77
CA ASP A 25 -22.54 -15.52 -11.33
C ASP A 25 -23.87 -15.32 -10.60
N GLU A 26 -24.56 -16.45 -10.33
CA GLU A 26 -25.88 -16.45 -9.67
C GLU A 26 -25.83 -15.82 -8.28
N LEU A 27 -24.73 -16.01 -7.51
CA LEU A 27 -24.59 -15.46 -6.17
C LEU A 27 -24.55 -13.92 -6.19
N LEU A 28 -23.80 -13.35 -7.13
CA LEU A 28 -23.77 -11.91 -7.34
C LEU A 28 -25.15 -11.38 -7.75
N LEU A 29 -25.79 -12.03 -8.72
CA LEU A 29 -27.10 -11.59 -9.24
C LEU A 29 -28.21 -11.69 -8.16
N GLU A 30 -28.18 -12.70 -7.30
CA GLU A 30 -29.11 -12.81 -6.17
C GLU A 30 -28.88 -11.72 -5.13
N ARG A 31 -27.62 -11.41 -4.81
CA ARG A 31 -27.29 -10.31 -3.90
C ARG A 31 -27.80 -8.98 -4.45
N ILE A 32 -27.54 -8.67 -5.70
CA ILE A 32 -28.01 -7.41 -6.34
C ILE A 32 -29.54 -7.37 -6.35
N ARG A 33 -30.20 -8.51 -6.56
CA ARG A 33 -31.67 -8.62 -6.52
C ARG A 33 -32.23 -8.30 -5.14
N ALA A 34 -31.60 -8.86 -4.11
CA ALA A 34 -31.98 -8.64 -2.71
C ALA A 34 -31.79 -7.17 -2.28
N GLU A 35 -30.69 -6.56 -2.67
CA GLU A 35 -30.37 -5.17 -2.34
C GLU A 35 -31.22 -4.15 -3.10
N SER A 36 -31.51 -4.39 -4.39
CA SER A 36 -32.23 -3.44 -5.26
C SER A 36 -33.76 -3.59 -5.21
N GLY A 37 -34.26 -4.76 -4.84
CA GLY A 37 -35.67 -5.11 -4.92
C GLY A 37 -36.20 -5.19 -6.38
N CYS A 38 -35.31 -5.23 -7.38
CA CYS A 38 -35.64 -5.20 -8.78
C CYS A 38 -35.40 -6.56 -9.46
N ARG A 39 -36.08 -6.80 -10.57
CA ARG A 39 -35.72 -7.88 -11.49
C ARG A 39 -34.45 -7.49 -12.22
N ILE A 40 -33.39 -8.29 -12.09
CA ILE A 40 -32.09 -8.00 -12.71
C ILE A 40 -32.00 -8.62 -14.10
N ILE A 41 -31.56 -7.81 -15.07
CA ILE A 41 -31.17 -8.26 -16.42
C ILE A 41 -29.65 -8.06 -16.50
N PRO A 42 -28.85 -9.14 -16.43
CA PRO A 42 -27.39 -9.03 -16.55
C PRO A 42 -27.00 -8.68 -17.99
N VAL A 43 -26.02 -7.79 -18.12
CA VAL A 43 -25.41 -7.40 -19.39
C VAL A 43 -23.93 -7.68 -19.28
N GLN A 44 -23.43 -8.59 -20.12
CA GLN A 44 -22.01 -8.93 -20.08
C GLN A 44 -21.14 -7.76 -20.56
N ARG A 45 -20.14 -7.42 -19.77
CA ARG A 45 -19.11 -6.42 -20.05
C ARG A 45 -17.78 -6.93 -19.53
N THR A 46 -16.67 -6.46 -20.10
CA THR A 46 -15.37 -6.72 -19.49
C THR A 46 -15.21 -5.93 -18.18
N GLU A 47 -14.40 -6.43 -17.25
CA GLU A 47 -14.13 -5.71 -15.99
C GLU A 47 -13.60 -4.30 -16.26
N ASP A 48 -12.75 -4.12 -17.26
CA ASP A 48 -12.19 -2.82 -17.65
C ASP A 48 -13.26 -1.85 -18.20
N GLU A 49 -14.27 -2.37 -18.90
CA GLU A 49 -15.41 -1.55 -19.32
C GLU A 49 -16.25 -1.12 -18.14
N ILE A 50 -16.57 -2.03 -17.22
CA ILE A 50 -17.34 -1.72 -16.01
C ILE A 50 -16.59 -0.70 -15.16
N ARG A 51 -15.30 -0.87 -14.93
CA ARG A 51 -14.46 0.08 -14.20
C ARG A 51 -14.42 1.46 -14.89
N ARG A 52 -14.33 1.52 -16.22
CA ARG A 52 -14.39 2.79 -16.97
C ARG A 52 -15.75 3.48 -16.82
N MET A 53 -16.84 2.72 -16.85
CA MET A 53 -18.19 3.26 -16.66
C MET A 53 -18.39 3.80 -15.24
N LEU A 54 -17.93 3.10 -14.22
CA LEU A 54 -17.97 3.55 -12.81
C LEU A 54 -17.17 4.84 -12.60
N ARG A 55 -15.97 4.95 -13.20
CA ARG A 55 -15.15 6.19 -13.17
C ARG A 55 -15.89 7.37 -13.78
N ALA A 56 -16.53 7.17 -14.93
CA ALA A 56 -17.30 8.23 -15.59
C ALA A 56 -18.50 8.68 -14.75
N ASP A 57 -19.14 7.77 -14.03
CA ASP A 57 -20.27 8.10 -13.15
C ASP A 57 -19.81 8.83 -11.89
N ALA A 58 -18.75 8.36 -11.22
CA ALA A 58 -18.16 9.04 -10.07
C ALA A 58 -17.75 10.48 -10.43
N GLN A 59 -17.13 10.66 -11.61
CA GLN A 59 -16.76 11.99 -12.09
C GLN A 59 -17.98 12.88 -12.35
N ARG A 60 -19.04 12.36 -13.00
CA ARG A 60 -20.30 13.11 -13.26
C ARG A 60 -21.02 13.46 -11.97
N SER A 61 -21.09 12.52 -11.01
CA SER A 61 -21.71 12.76 -9.71
C SER A 61 -20.97 13.84 -8.92
N SER A 62 -19.64 13.78 -8.92
CA SER A 62 -18.79 14.78 -8.29
C SER A 62 -18.93 16.17 -8.93
N GLU A 63 -19.08 16.26 -10.28
CA GLU A 63 -19.33 17.54 -10.97
C GLU A 63 -20.74 18.08 -10.69
N ALA A 64 -21.75 17.22 -10.65
CA ALA A 64 -23.11 17.61 -10.30
C ALA A 64 -23.18 18.14 -8.87
N LEU A 65 -22.53 17.46 -7.92
CA LEU A 65 -22.43 17.90 -6.51
C LEU A 65 -21.72 19.23 -6.37
N LEU A 66 -20.63 19.46 -7.12
CA LEU A 66 -19.94 20.76 -7.10
C LEU A 66 -20.84 21.88 -7.65
N ARG A 67 -21.57 21.64 -8.73
CA ARG A 67 -22.54 22.61 -9.26
C ARG A 67 -23.66 22.90 -8.26
N GLU A 68 -24.13 21.86 -7.55
CA GLU A 68 -25.12 22.02 -6.48
C GLU A 68 -24.59 22.87 -5.33
N LEU A 69 -23.36 22.59 -4.88
CA LEU A 69 -22.65 23.38 -3.87
C LEU A 69 -22.37 24.82 -4.33
N GLU A 70 -22.05 25.03 -5.60
CA GLU A 70 -21.84 26.38 -6.16
C GLU A 70 -23.15 27.15 -6.34
N SER A 71 -24.24 26.46 -6.66
CA SER A 71 -25.57 27.07 -6.82
C SER A 71 -26.29 27.36 -5.50
N GLY A 72 -26.02 26.54 -4.49
CA GLY A 72 -26.46 26.76 -3.12
C GLY A 72 -25.60 27.84 -2.47
N LYS A 73 -26.19 28.97 -2.12
CA LYS A 73 -25.51 30.08 -1.44
C LYS A 73 -24.55 29.53 -0.37
N LYS A 74 -23.30 30.04 -0.33
CA LYS A 74 -22.18 29.75 0.61
C LYS A 74 -22.54 29.42 2.09
N ARG A 75 -23.80 29.50 2.48
CA ARG A 75 -24.26 29.35 3.87
C ARG A 75 -24.50 27.93 4.33
N ASP A 76 -24.60 26.93 3.44
CA ASP A 76 -25.03 25.57 3.82
C ASP A 76 -23.95 24.48 3.59
N ALA A 77 -22.71 24.83 3.27
CA ALA A 77 -21.61 23.87 3.17
C ALA A 77 -21.03 23.58 4.57
N SER A 78 -21.82 22.93 5.41
CA SER A 78 -21.30 22.36 6.66
C SER A 78 -20.61 21.01 6.36
N SER A 79 -19.67 20.59 7.20
CA SER A 79 -19.00 19.29 7.11
C SER A 79 -19.95 18.10 7.12
N ASP A 80 -21.14 18.29 7.66
CA ASP A 80 -22.21 17.28 7.77
C ASP A 80 -23.29 17.44 6.70
N SER A 81 -23.10 18.39 5.77
CA SER A 81 -24.02 18.50 4.62
C SER A 81 -23.88 17.32 3.68
N MET A 82 -24.99 16.77 3.21
CA MET A 82 -25.01 15.64 2.26
C MET A 82 -24.09 15.87 1.06
N PRO A 83 -24.02 17.06 0.44
CA PRO A 83 -23.12 17.32 -0.68
C PRO A 83 -21.63 17.18 -0.33
N VAL A 84 -21.18 17.63 0.84
CA VAL A 84 -19.76 17.49 1.26
C VAL A 84 -19.42 16.04 1.56
N ILE A 85 -20.31 15.31 2.25
CA ILE A 85 -20.14 13.88 2.51
C ILE A 85 -19.99 13.12 1.18
N SER A 86 -20.94 13.31 0.26
CA SER A 86 -20.94 12.62 -1.04
C SER A 86 -19.72 13.00 -1.90
N LEU A 87 -19.22 14.23 -1.80
CA LEU A 87 -18.02 14.66 -2.51
C LEU A 87 -16.77 13.94 -1.96
N VAL A 88 -16.62 13.88 -0.63
CA VAL A 88 -15.50 13.16 0.00
C VAL A 88 -15.55 11.67 -0.37
N ASP A 89 -16.72 11.04 -0.26
CA ASP A 89 -16.90 9.64 -0.60
C ASP A 89 -16.57 9.37 -2.07
N SER A 90 -17.02 10.22 -3.00
CA SER A 90 -16.71 10.09 -4.43
C SER A 90 -15.22 10.24 -4.75
N ILE A 91 -14.50 11.10 -4.02
CA ILE A 91 -13.05 11.25 -4.16
C ILE A 91 -12.33 9.97 -3.67
N LEU A 92 -12.74 9.43 -2.53
CA LEU A 92 -12.19 8.20 -1.98
C LEU A 92 -12.43 7.00 -2.91
N GLU A 93 -13.68 6.83 -3.39
CA GLU A 93 -14.02 5.78 -4.36
C GLU A 93 -13.21 5.92 -5.65
N SER A 94 -13.15 7.11 -6.23
CA SER A 94 -12.36 7.37 -7.44
C SER A 94 -10.87 7.06 -7.25
N ALA A 95 -10.31 7.35 -6.09
CA ALA A 95 -8.91 7.05 -5.78
C ALA A 95 -8.66 5.54 -5.69
N LEU A 96 -9.55 4.80 -5.00
CA LEU A 96 -9.47 3.35 -4.86
C LEU A 96 -9.62 2.65 -6.22
N GLU A 97 -10.62 3.03 -7.01
CA GLU A 97 -10.84 2.48 -8.35
C GLU A 97 -9.65 2.72 -9.30
N GLN A 98 -8.97 3.86 -9.14
CA GLN A 98 -7.78 4.18 -9.93
C GLN A 98 -6.49 3.57 -9.38
N GLY A 99 -6.55 2.79 -8.29
CA GLY A 99 -5.38 2.18 -7.66
C GLY A 99 -4.41 3.20 -7.04
N ALA A 100 -4.95 4.33 -6.55
CA ALA A 100 -4.12 5.31 -5.85
C ALA A 100 -3.66 4.75 -4.49
N THR A 101 -2.43 5.08 -4.10
CA THR A 101 -1.89 4.77 -2.78
C THR A 101 -2.10 5.89 -1.77
N ASP A 102 -2.13 7.14 -2.25
CA ASP A 102 -2.32 8.30 -1.40
C ASP A 102 -3.19 9.35 -2.13
N ILE A 103 -3.99 10.08 -1.35
CA ILE A 103 -4.76 11.24 -1.80
C ILE A 103 -4.19 12.46 -1.10
N HIS A 104 -3.79 13.45 -1.86
CA HIS A 104 -3.29 14.72 -1.34
C HIS A 104 -4.34 15.81 -1.53
N PHE A 105 -4.71 16.47 -0.45
CA PHE A 105 -5.54 17.66 -0.42
C PHE A 105 -4.64 18.85 -0.08
N GLU A 106 -4.45 19.76 -1.02
CA GLU A 106 -3.45 20.81 -0.94
C GLU A 106 -4.09 22.18 -1.16
N PRO A 107 -4.16 23.03 -0.12
CA PRO A 107 -4.65 24.38 -0.25
C PRO A 107 -3.65 25.27 -1.01
N ASP A 108 -4.19 26.10 -1.87
CA ASP A 108 -3.50 27.15 -2.61
C ASP A 108 -4.22 28.49 -2.40
N SER A 109 -3.67 29.59 -2.84
CA SER A 109 -4.26 30.93 -2.70
C SER A 109 -5.67 31.08 -3.28
N GLN A 110 -6.02 30.29 -4.31
CA GLN A 110 -7.29 30.40 -5.02
C GLN A 110 -8.06 29.08 -5.14
N SER A 111 -7.41 27.95 -4.85
CA SER A 111 -7.97 26.62 -5.06
C SER A 111 -7.58 25.64 -3.97
N PHE A 112 -8.31 24.54 -3.90
CA PHE A 112 -8.00 23.39 -3.07
C PHE A 112 -7.75 22.20 -4.01
N LYS A 113 -6.47 21.85 -4.21
CA LYS A 113 -6.06 20.83 -5.18
C LYS A 113 -6.18 19.44 -4.57
N VAL A 114 -6.78 18.53 -5.32
CA VAL A 114 -6.81 17.09 -5.01
C VAL A 114 -5.91 16.37 -6.00
N ARG A 115 -4.92 15.65 -5.49
CA ARG A 115 -3.99 14.85 -6.30
C ARG A 115 -3.92 13.43 -5.81
N PHE A 116 -3.82 12.49 -6.72
CA PHE A 116 -3.66 11.07 -6.43
C PHE A 116 -2.23 10.62 -6.67
N ARG A 117 -1.66 9.85 -5.75
CA ARG A 117 -0.42 9.13 -6.00
C ARG A 117 -0.75 7.77 -6.59
N LYS A 118 -0.38 7.56 -7.85
CA LYS A 118 -0.54 6.29 -8.57
C LYS A 118 0.82 5.82 -9.06
N ASP A 119 1.14 4.56 -8.84
CA ASP A 119 2.42 3.97 -9.26
C ASP A 119 3.65 4.80 -8.86
N GLY A 120 3.58 5.44 -7.67
CA GLY A 120 4.64 6.27 -7.10
C GLY A 120 4.65 7.73 -7.56
N LEU A 121 3.86 8.13 -8.57
CA LEU A 121 3.80 9.50 -9.08
C LEU A 121 2.51 10.21 -8.65
N LEU A 122 2.61 11.53 -8.43
CA LEU A 122 1.47 12.40 -8.16
C LEU A 122 0.85 12.85 -9.48
N HIS A 123 -0.46 12.66 -9.59
CA HIS A 123 -1.28 13.10 -10.71
C HIS A 123 -2.36 14.05 -10.21
N ASP A 124 -2.57 15.14 -10.92
CA ASP A 124 -3.69 16.03 -10.63
C ASP A 124 -5.00 15.31 -10.91
N TYR A 125 -5.88 15.30 -9.92
CA TYR A 125 -7.21 14.75 -10.05
C TYR A 125 -8.23 15.86 -10.29
N ARG A 126 -8.24 16.86 -9.38
CA ARG A 126 -9.21 17.96 -9.46
C ARG A 126 -8.73 19.20 -8.70
N ALA A 127 -9.07 20.38 -9.20
CA ALA A 127 -8.99 21.62 -8.45
C ALA A 127 -10.40 22.01 -7.99
N LEU A 128 -10.57 22.14 -6.69
CA LEU A 128 -11.81 22.56 -6.05
C LEU A 128 -11.75 24.06 -5.68
N PRO A 129 -12.87 24.76 -5.54
CA PRO A 129 -12.87 26.11 -5.01
C PRO A 129 -12.27 26.17 -3.60
N ALA A 130 -11.50 27.20 -3.28
CA ALA A 130 -10.80 27.31 -1.98
C ALA A 130 -11.75 27.27 -0.76
N TRP A 131 -12.98 27.78 -0.88
CA TRP A 131 -13.96 27.81 0.22
C TRP A 131 -14.44 26.44 0.68
N ILE A 132 -14.29 25.35 -0.13
CA ILE A 132 -14.71 24.01 0.25
C ILE A 132 -13.63 23.24 1.06
N ALA A 133 -12.42 23.80 1.15
CA ALA A 133 -11.31 23.17 1.85
C ALA A 133 -11.66 22.86 3.31
N GLU A 134 -12.18 23.85 4.02
CA GLU A 134 -12.53 23.70 5.44
C GLU A 134 -13.61 22.63 5.69
N PRO A 135 -14.76 22.62 5.01
CA PRO A 135 -15.75 21.54 5.14
C PRO A 135 -15.19 20.14 4.87
N ILE A 136 -14.37 19.98 3.83
CA ILE A 136 -13.75 18.68 3.52
C ILE A 136 -12.79 18.25 4.62
N LEU A 137 -11.91 19.14 5.08
CA LEU A 137 -10.93 18.84 6.14
C LEU A 137 -11.62 18.47 7.47
N ILE A 138 -12.67 19.21 7.86
CA ILE A 138 -13.45 18.86 9.05
C ILE A 138 -14.07 17.47 8.89
N ARG A 139 -14.67 17.16 7.72
CA ARG A 139 -15.26 15.85 7.46
C ARG A 139 -14.20 14.74 7.57
N LEU A 140 -13.02 14.94 6.99
CA LEU A 140 -11.92 13.96 7.04
C LEU A 140 -11.38 13.77 8.46
N LYS A 141 -11.22 14.87 9.24
CA LYS A 141 -10.83 14.82 10.65
C LYS A 141 -11.87 14.08 11.50
N LEU A 142 -13.17 14.32 11.27
CA LEU A 142 -14.26 13.60 11.95
C LEU A 142 -14.19 12.09 11.67
N LEU A 143 -14.02 11.69 10.42
CA LEU A 143 -13.86 10.27 10.05
C LEU A 143 -12.68 9.62 10.75
N ALA A 144 -11.57 10.35 10.87
CA ALA A 144 -10.33 9.88 11.49
C ALA A 144 -10.27 10.08 13.02
N GLN A 145 -11.34 10.57 13.65
CA GLN A 145 -11.43 10.88 15.08
C GLN A 145 -10.32 11.86 15.56
N ALA A 146 -9.90 12.75 14.66
CA ALA A 146 -8.91 13.79 14.95
C ALA A 146 -9.60 15.07 15.47
N ASP A 147 -8.85 15.92 16.15
CA ASP A 147 -9.38 17.20 16.66
C ASP A 147 -9.71 18.15 15.49
N ILE A 148 -10.99 18.51 15.37
CA ILE A 148 -11.51 19.42 14.34
C ILE A 148 -11.29 20.90 14.68
N THR A 149 -11.03 21.22 15.95
CA THR A 149 -10.89 22.59 16.42
C THR A 149 -9.45 23.10 16.33
N GLU A 150 -8.47 22.21 16.49
CA GLU A 150 -7.06 22.57 16.39
C GLU A 150 -6.60 22.50 14.93
N ARG A 151 -6.06 23.60 14.42
CA ARG A 151 -5.59 23.80 13.04
C ARG A 151 -4.12 24.21 12.91
N ARG A 152 -3.48 24.44 14.07
CA ARG A 152 -2.09 24.95 14.14
C ARG A 152 -1.07 23.85 14.36
N LEU A 153 -1.54 22.65 14.72
CA LEU A 153 -0.71 21.47 14.97
C LEU A 153 -1.03 20.37 13.98
N PRO A 154 -0.04 19.54 13.61
CA PRO A 154 -0.28 18.33 12.84
C PRO A 154 -1.18 17.35 13.60
N HIS A 155 -2.02 16.64 12.87
CA HIS A 155 -2.85 15.56 13.40
C HIS A 155 -2.72 14.31 12.55
N ASP A 156 -2.68 13.18 13.22
CA ASP A 156 -2.74 11.85 12.61
C ASP A 156 -4.00 11.14 13.11
N GLY A 157 -4.58 10.31 12.25
CA GLY A 157 -5.74 9.50 12.58
C GLY A 157 -5.96 8.38 11.58
N SER A 158 -6.95 7.54 11.83
CA SER A 158 -7.27 6.44 10.92
C SER A 158 -8.76 6.13 10.95
N PHE A 159 -9.28 5.63 9.83
CA PHE A 159 -10.67 5.17 9.72
C PHE A 159 -10.78 4.09 8.65
N THR A 160 -11.85 3.30 8.72
CA THR A 160 -12.22 2.39 7.65
C THR A 160 -13.25 3.09 6.76
N PHE A 161 -12.91 3.25 5.50
CA PHE A 161 -13.84 3.73 4.48
C PHE A 161 -14.64 2.54 3.91
N GLN A 162 -15.96 2.70 3.88
CA GLN A 162 -16.88 1.75 3.30
C GLN A 162 -17.63 2.44 2.18
N GLY A 163 -17.16 2.29 0.95
CA GLY A 163 -17.83 2.78 -0.26
C GLY A 163 -18.89 1.80 -0.76
N ALA A 164 -19.56 2.16 -1.85
CA ALA A 164 -20.60 1.32 -2.45
C ALA A 164 -20.05 -0.05 -2.95
N HIS A 165 -18.83 -0.05 -3.46
CA HIS A 165 -18.19 -1.24 -4.06
C HIS A 165 -16.75 -1.45 -3.59
N THR A 166 -16.27 -0.62 -2.68
CA THR A 166 -14.87 -0.62 -2.24
C THR A 166 -14.79 -0.46 -0.74
N GLN A 167 -13.79 -1.10 -0.13
CA GLN A 167 -13.45 -0.92 1.28
C GLN A 167 -11.96 -0.66 1.38
N ALA A 168 -11.56 0.25 2.25
CA ALA A 168 -10.15 0.51 2.53
C ALA A 168 -9.94 0.97 3.96
N ASN A 169 -8.81 0.62 4.55
CA ASN A 169 -8.30 1.27 5.74
C ASN A 169 -7.55 2.53 5.30
N VAL A 170 -7.87 3.66 5.91
CA VAL A 170 -7.34 4.96 5.55
C VAL A 170 -6.61 5.56 6.74
N ARG A 171 -5.37 6.00 6.53
CA ARG A 171 -4.63 6.82 7.49
C ARG A 171 -4.65 8.26 7.02
N LEU A 172 -5.00 9.15 7.93
CA LEU A 172 -5.01 10.60 7.72
C LEU A 172 -3.80 11.22 8.41
N SER A 173 -3.15 12.14 7.71
CA SER A 173 -2.19 13.06 8.32
C SER A 173 -2.49 14.48 7.84
N THR A 174 -2.60 15.44 8.77
CA THR A 174 -2.78 16.85 8.46
C THR A 174 -1.56 17.67 8.88
N LEU A 175 -1.28 18.71 8.12
CA LEU A 175 -0.17 19.62 8.39
C LEU A 175 -0.59 21.07 8.09
N PRO A 176 -0.42 22.00 9.05
CA PRO A 176 -0.59 23.43 8.79
C PRO A 176 0.38 23.91 7.71
N VAL A 177 -0.14 24.66 6.73
CA VAL A 177 0.63 25.24 5.64
C VAL A 177 0.20 26.70 5.43
N GLN A 178 0.87 27.42 4.53
CA GLN A 178 0.64 28.86 4.34
C GLN A 178 -0.82 29.23 4.04
N TYR A 179 -1.54 28.43 3.28
CA TYR A 179 -2.93 28.71 2.84
C TYR A 179 -3.98 27.84 3.54
N GLY A 180 -3.68 27.30 4.72
CA GLY A 180 -4.60 26.49 5.52
C GLY A 180 -3.98 25.18 5.98
N GLU A 181 -4.70 24.08 5.92
CA GLU A 181 -4.19 22.76 6.26
C GLU A 181 -4.08 21.88 4.99
N LYS A 182 -2.92 21.29 4.80
CA LYS A 182 -2.73 20.18 3.87
C LYS A 182 -3.17 18.89 4.55
N CYS A 183 -3.83 18.00 3.82
CA CYS A 183 -4.18 16.67 4.30
C CYS A 183 -3.67 15.61 3.30
N VAL A 184 -3.15 14.52 3.84
CA VAL A 184 -2.79 13.33 3.06
C VAL A 184 -3.55 12.15 3.63
N LEU A 185 -4.25 11.45 2.77
CA LEU A 185 -4.87 10.16 3.08
C LEU A 185 -4.05 9.06 2.44
N ARG A 186 -3.52 8.13 3.24
CA ARG A 186 -2.91 6.90 2.75
C ARG A 186 -3.95 5.80 2.72
N LEU A 187 -4.15 5.24 1.54
CA LEU A 187 -5.06 4.13 1.30
C LEU A 187 -4.30 2.82 1.50
N LEU A 188 -4.69 2.06 2.51
CA LEU A 188 -4.05 0.79 2.84
C LEU A 188 -4.79 -0.35 2.16
N PRO A 189 -4.08 -1.33 1.57
CA PRO A 189 -4.71 -2.50 0.98
C PRO A 189 -5.52 -3.27 2.03
N THR A 190 -6.62 -3.86 1.61
CA THR A 190 -7.38 -4.83 2.42
C THR A 190 -6.73 -6.21 2.32
N ASN A 191 -7.09 -7.12 3.24
CA ASN A 191 -6.56 -8.49 3.25
C ASN A 191 -6.86 -9.27 1.95
N ASP A 192 -7.91 -8.89 1.21
CA ASP A 192 -8.32 -9.57 -0.02
C ASP A 192 -7.34 -9.31 -1.19
N ASP A 193 -6.53 -8.24 -1.14
CA ASP A 193 -5.52 -7.91 -2.15
C ASP A 193 -4.13 -8.50 -1.85
N ALA A 194 -4.08 -9.46 -0.97
CA ALA A 194 -2.84 -10.00 -0.44
C ALA A 194 -2.11 -10.90 -1.43
N GLN A 195 -0.97 -10.42 -1.89
CA GLN A 195 -0.09 -11.09 -2.84
C GLN A 195 0.69 -12.25 -2.21
N THR A 196 0.93 -13.29 -3.00
CA THR A 196 1.88 -14.39 -2.74
C THR A 196 3.21 -14.10 -3.43
N LEU A 197 4.25 -14.91 -3.16
CA LEU A 197 5.52 -14.80 -3.91
C LEU A 197 5.35 -15.09 -5.40
N ASP A 198 4.35 -15.86 -5.79
CA ASP A 198 4.04 -16.16 -7.20
C ASP A 198 3.46 -14.94 -7.92
N ASP A 199 2.68 -14.12 -7.23
CA ASP A 199 2.05 -12.92 -7.77
C ASP A 199 3.06 -11.76 -7.99
N LEU A 200 4.24 -11.82 -7.36
CA LEU A 200 5.23 -10.74 -7.42
C LEU A 200 6.08 -10.73 -8.69
N GLU A 201 5.82 -11.63 -9.63
CA GLU A 201 6.46 -11.68 -10.95
C GLU A 201 8.01 -11.74 -10.91
N PHE A 202 8.59 -12.29 -9.84
CA PHE A 202 10.05 -12.50 -9.75
C PHE A 202 10.51 -13.56 -10.75
N SER A 203 11.78 -13.47 -11.18
CA SER A 203 12.37 -14.57 -11.94
C SER A 203 12.32 -15.88 -11.14
N PRO A 204 12.27 -17.04 -11.81
CA PRO A 204 12.24 -18.34 -11.10
C PRO A 204 13.40 -18.52 -10.12
N ALA A 205 14.60 -18.05 -10.48
CA ALA A 205 15.77 -18.14 -9.62
C ALA A 205 15.64 -17.28 -8.35
N ILE A 206 15.19 -16.04 -8.49
CA ILE A 206 14.93 -15.12 -7.37
C ILE A 206 13.82 -15.66 -6.48
N ARG A 207 12.71 -16.13 -7.07
CA ARG A 207 11.59 -16.70 -6.31
C ARG A 207 12.01 -17.91 -5.48
N GLN A 208 12.80 -18.80 -6.08
CA GLN A 208 13.32 -19.96 -5.35
C GLN A 208 14.28 -19.55 -4.21
N ALA A 209 15.11 -18.51 -4.44
CA ALA A 209 15.98 -17.98 -3.40
C ALA A 209 15.19 -17.38 -2.24
N PHE A 210 14.08 -16.68 -2.49
CA PHE A 210 13.17 -16.21 -1.45
C PHE A 210 12.56 -17.39 -0.68
N ARG A 211 12.01 -18.41 -1.36
CA ARG A 211 11.45 -19.60 -0.69
C ARG A 211 12.47 -20.30 0.21
N ASN A 212 13.71 -20.42 -0.26
CA ASN A 212 14.77 -20.98 0.55
C ASN A 212 15.07 -20.13 1.77
N ALA A 213 15.10 -18.79 1.62
CA ALA A 213 15.34 -17.87 2.73
C ALA A 213 14.22 -17.91 3.78
N PHE A 214 12.95 -17.90 3.37
CA PHE A 214 11.81 -18.00 4.27
C PHE A 214 11.62 -19.38 4.89
N SER A 215 12.24 -20.43 4.32
CA SER A 215 12.21 -21.79 4.86
C SER A 215 13.44 -22.15 5.67
N ALA A 216 14.39 -21.23 5.83
CA ALA A 216 15.57 -21.47 6.65
C ALA A 216 15.18 -21.68 8.13
N PRO A 217 15.81 -22.62 8.84
CA PRO A 217 15.47 -22.89 10.24
C PRO A 217 15.89 -21.76 11.17
N GLN A 218 16.93 -21.03 10.82
CA GLN A 218 17.47 -19.89 11.58
C GLN A 218 18.36 -19.04 10.67
N GLY A 219 18.62 -17.81 11.08
CA GLY A 219 19.55 -16.91 10.43
C GLY A 219 18.93 -15.52 10.19
N LEU A 220 19.71 -14.63 9.57
CA LEU A 220 19.33 -13.26 9.27
C LEU A 220 19.09 -13.08 7.78
N PHE A 221 17.87 -12.69 7.41
CA PHE A 221 17.51 -12.33 6.04
C PHE A 221 17.10 -10.86 5.99
N LEU A 222 17.72 -10.11 5.09
CA LEU A 222 17.56 -8.67 5.00
C LEU A 222 16.94 -8.24 3.67
N ILE A 223 15.96 -7.36 3.72
CA ILE A 223 15.46 -6.67 2.53
C ILE A 223 15.73 -5.17 2.67
N THR A 224 16.35 -4.57 1.67
CA THR A 224 16.66 -3.15 1.66
C THR A 224 16.10 -2.42 0.44
N GLY A 225 16.02 -1.11 0.55
CA GLY A 225 15.52 -0.22 -0.49
C GLY A 225 14.86 1.01 0.09
N PRO A 226 14.59 2.04 -0.72
CA PRO A 226 13.90 3.25 -0.27
C PRO A 226 12.47 2.95 0.17
N THR A 227 11.83 3.94 0.79
CA THR A 227 10.39 3.88 1.08
C THR A 227 9.61 3.68 -0.22
N GLY A 228 8.61 2.79 -0.18
CA GLY A 228 7.80 2.48 -1.36
C GLY A 228 8.46 1.53 -2.38
N SER A 229 9.58 0.88 -2.05
CA SER A 229 10.20 -0.13 -2.93
C SER A 229 9.54 -1.52 -2.87
N GLY A 230 8.50 -1.71 -2.05
CA GLY A 230 7.75 -2.97 -1.94
C GLY A 230 8.31 -3.97 -0.92
N LYS A 231 9.20 -3.55 0.00
CA LYS A 231 9.81 -4.42 1.01
C LYS A 231 8.77 -5.18 1.85
N THR A 232 7.81 -4.46 2.41
CA THR A 232 6.75 -5.04 3.24
C THR A 232 5.91 -6.03 2.45
N THR A 233 5.54 -5.71 1.22
CA THR A 233 4.79 -6.61 0.34
C THR A 233 5.53 -7.92 0.12
N THR A 234 6.84 -7.86 -0.18
CA THR A 234 7.68 -9.04 -0.38
C THR A 234 7.82 -9.86 0.91
N LEU A 235 8.06 -9.21 2.05
CA LEU A 235 8.15 -9.89 3.35
C LEU A 235 6.84 -10.58 3.74
N TYR A 236 5.72 -9.89 3.58
CA TYR A 236 4.41 -10.46 3.90
C TYR A 236 4.03 -11.59 2.94
N ALA A 237 4.35 -11.46 1.64
CA ALA A 237 4.15 -12.54 0.68
C ALA A 237 4.94 -13.80 1.06
N GLY A 238 6.21 -13.64 1.48
CA GLY A 238 7.02 -14.76 1.97
C GLY A 238 6.52 -15.34 3.28
N LEU A 239 6.13 -14.49 4.26
CA LEU A 239 5.57 -14.96 5.53
C LEU A 239 4.28 -15.79 5.32
N ARG A 240 3.43 -15.41 4.37
CA ARG A 240 2.21 -16.18 4.03
C ARG A 240 2.47 -17.62 3.60
N GLU A 241 3.60 -17.88 2.93
CA GLU A 241 3.96 -19.25 2.52
C GLU A 241 4.36 -20.13 3.71
N ILE A 242 4.77 -19.54 4.83
CA ILE A 242 5.25 -20.29 6.00
C ILE A 242 4.32 -20.26 7.21
N ILE A 243 3.43 -19.29 7.29
CA ILE A 243 2.54 -19.04 8.45
C ILE A 243 1.56 -20.19 8.74
N HIS A 244 1.32 -21.07 7.75
CA HIS A 244 0.46 -22.25 7.90
C HIS A 244 1.19 -23.47 8.46
N ARG A 245 2.50 -23.34 8.76
CA ARG A 245 3.29 -24.36 9.45
C ARG A 245 3.04 -24.25 10.95
N ASP A 246 3.37 -25.27 11.70
CA ASP A 246 3.29 -25.27 13.16
C ASP A 246 4.46 -24.44 13.75
N ILE A 247 4.47 -23.13 13.45
CA ILE A 247 5.50 -22.18 13.86
C ILE A 247 4.90 -20.89 14.41
N ASN A 248 5.57 -20.28 15.38
CA ASN A 248 5.22 -19.00 15.95
C ASN A 248 5.87 -17.85 15.17
N VAL A 249 5.06 -17.14 14.37
CA VAL A 249 5.50 -15.96 13.61
C VAL A 249 5.11 -14.71 14.38
N THR A 250 6.09 -13.87 14.68
CA THR A 250 5.86 -12.58 15.35
C THR A 250 6.50 -11.45 14.53
N THR A 251 5.78 -10.34 14.37
CA THR A 251 6.27 -9.15 13.69
C THR A 251 6.38 -7.96 14.64
N ILE A 252 7.30 -7.05 14.40
CA ILE A 252 7.48 -5.79 15.12
C ILE A 252 7.52 -4.67 14.08
N GLU A 253 6.56 -3.76 14.08
CA GLU A 253 6.31 -2.84 12.97
C GLU A 253 5.98 -1.42 13.45
N ASP A 254 6.23 -0.42 12.59
CA ASP A 254 5.94 1.00 12.83
C ASP A 254 5.37 1.70 11.59
N PRO A 255 4.07 1.69 11.43
CA PRO A 255 3.08 0.83 12.08
C PRO A 255 2.78 -0.46 11.29
N VAL A 256 1.92 -1.33 11.83
CA VAL A 256 1.37 -2.48 11.08
C VAL A 256 0.61 -1.98 9.86
N GLU A 257 0.96 -2.45 8.65
CA GLU A 257 0.35 -1.98 7.40
C GLU A 257 -1.04 -2.60 7.17
N TYR A 258 -1.16 -3.91 7.32
CA TYR A 258 -2.43 -4.66 7.29
C TYR A 258 -2.31 -5.96 8.08
N THR A 259 -3.44 -6.55 8.43
CA THR A 259 -3.48 -7.77 9.24
C THR A 259 -2.92 -8.96 8.47
N LEU A 260 -1.97 -9.65 9.07
CA LEU A 260 -1.41 -10.91 8.59
C LEU A 260 -1.97 -12.04 9.45
N HIS A 261 -3.01 -12.71 8.98
CA HIS A 261 -3.64 -13.79 9.73
C HIS A 261 -2.65 -14.92 10.04
N GLY A 262 -2.58 -15.33 11.31
CA GLY A 262 -1.67 -16.35 11.80
C GLY A 262 -0.33 -15.81 12.31
N ALA A 263 -0.06 -14.49 12.20
CA ALA A 263 1.08 -13.85 12.84
C ALA A 263 0.66 -13.02 14.06
N ASN A 264 1.55 -12.94 15.04
CA ASN A 264 1.42 -12.01 16.17
C ASN A 264 2.07 -10.67 15.77
N GLN A 265 1.27 -9.69 15.41
CA GLN A 265 1.78 -8.39 14.93
C GLN A 265 1.86 -7.39 16.09
N VAL A 266 3.07 -6.94 16.38
CA VAL A 266 3.37 -5.98 17.45
C VAL A 266 3.64 -4.63 16.82
N GLN A 267 2.87 -3.61 17.21
CA GLN A 267 3.13 -2.25 16.77
C GLN A 267 3.91 -1.49 17.84
N VAL A 268 5.03 -0.89 17.46
CA VAL A 268 5.82 -0.04 18.36
C VAL A 268 5.08 1.26 18.70
N ASN A 269 5.41 1.83 19.84
CA ASN A 269 4.86 3.11 20.29
C ASN A 269 5.94 3.88 21.06
N GLU A 270 6.72 4.67 20.32
CA GLU A 270 7.84 5.44 20.90
C GLU A 270 7.38 6.44 21.97
N LYS A 271 6.13 6.94 21.89
CA LYS A 271 5.58 7.89 22.87
C LYS A 271 5.50 7.31 24.30
N CYS A 272 5.34 5.99 24.42
CA CYS A 272 5.35 5.30 25.70
C CYS A 272 6.64 4.48 25.97
N GLY A 273 7.68 4.67 25.17
CA GLY A 273 8.96 3.97 25.30
C GLY A 273 8.96 2.53 24.76
N PHE A 274 7.92 2.12 24.06
CA PHE A 274 7.85 0.80 23.41
C PHE A 274 8.49 0.87 22.02
N THR A 275 9.82 0.80 22.00
CA THR A 275 10.67 0.89 20.80
C THR A 275 10.89 -0.48 20.16
N PHE A 276 11.50 -0.51 18.95
CA PHE A 276 11.91 -1.77 18.30
C PHE A 276 12.78 -2.65 19.20
N ALA A 277 13.78 -2.06 19.89
CA ALA A 277 14.67 -2.81 20.79
C ALA A 277 13.92 -3.40 22.01
N THR A 278 13.03 -2.62 22.64
CA THR A 278 12.24 -3.10 23.79
C THR A 278 11.22 -4.16 23.38
N ALA A 279 10.57 -3.98 22.24
CA ALA A 279 9.64 -4.95 21.67
C ALA A 279 10.37 -6.28 21.35
N LEU A 280 11.52 -6.21 20.66
CA LEU A 280 12.30 -7.39 20.27
C LEU A 280 12.78 -8.21 21.49
N ARG A 281 13.26 -7.54 22.56
CA ARG A 281 13.59 -8.24 23.81
C ARG A 281 12.38 -8.96 24.41
N SER A 282 11.20 -8.40 24.28
CA SER A 282 9.97 -9.01 24.80
C SER A 282 9.51 -10.17 23.93
N VAL A 283 9.57 -10.02 22.62
CA VAL A 283 9.23 -11.07 21.64
C VAL A 283 10.11 -12.30 21.82
N LEU A 284 11.41 -12.15 22.08
CA LEU A 284 12.33 -13.28 22.36
C LEU A 284 11.98 -14.12 23.59
N ARG A 285 11.04 -13.67 24.44
CA ARG A 285 10.50 -14.45 25.57
C ARG A 285 9.11 -15.04 25.28
N GLN A 286 8.64 -14.93 24.05
CA GLN A 286 7.33 -15.42 23.60
C GLN A 286 7.45 -16.66 22.70
N ASP A 287 8.58 -17.38 22.78
CA ASP A 287 8.84 -18.60 22.02
C ASP A 287 8.60 -18.43 20.49
N PRO A 288 9.22 -17.41 19.85
CA PRO A 288 9.05 -17.20 18.42
C PRO A 288 9.97 -18.11 17.61
N ASP A 289 9.49 -18.65 16.49
CA ASP A 289 10.35 -19.31 15.49
C ASP A 289 10.82 -18.31 14.43
N VAL A 290 9.93 -17.41 14.03
CA VAL A 290 10.19 -16.39 13.01
C VAL A 290 9.87 -14.99 13.55
N ILE A 291 10.82 -14.09 13.42
CA ILE A 291 10.70 -12.70 13.85
C ILE A 291 10.89 -11.77 12.66
N LEU A 292 9.85 -10.99 12.32
CA LEU A 292 9.98 -9.87 11.40
C LEU A 292 10.23 -8.58 12.17
N ILE A 293 11.30 -7.88 11.83
CA ILE A 293 11.63 -6.55 12.32
C ILE A 293 11.39 -5.57 11.17
N GLY A 294 10.36 -4.73 11.30
CA GLY A 294 9.95 -3.78 10.27
C GLY A 294 11.12 -2.98 9.73
N GLU A 295 11.98 -2.47 10.60
CA GLU A 295 13.25 -1.87 10.21
C GLU A 295 14.28 -1.87 11.34
N ILE A 296 15.56 -1.90 10.96
CA ILE A 296 16.71 -1.74 11.87
C ILE A 296 17.28 -0.32 11.70
N ARG A 297 17.01 0.55 12.70
CA ARG A 297 17.46 1.95 12.68
C ARG A 297 18.72 2.18 13.52
N ASP A 298 18.93 1.41 14.58
CA ASP A 298 19.92 1.63 15.62
C ASP A 298 20.76 0.38 15.93
N SER A 299 21.89 0.61 16.60
CA SER A 299 22.86 -0.42 16.96
C SER A 299 22.29 -1.46 17.92
N GLU A 300 21.42 -1.05 18.86
CA GLU A 300 20.86 -1.94 19.86
C GLU A 300 19.93 -2.97 19.21
N THR A 301 19.00 -2.52 18.36
CA THR A 301 18.10 -3.38 17.57
C THR A 301 18.90 -4.34 16.69
N ALA A 302 19.95 -3.83 16.01
CA ALA A 302 20.81 -4.63 15.15
C ALA A 302 21.51 -5.77 15.91
N GLN A 303 22.06 -5.46 17.10
CA GLN A 303 22.75 -6.47 17.94
C GLN A 303 21.79 -7.54 18.46
N ILE A 304 20.59 -7.16 18.90
CA ILE A 304 19.59 -8.11 19.40
C ILE A 304 19.11 -9.00 18.25
N ALA A 305 18.83 -8.44 17.09
CA ALA A 305 18.42 -9.15 15.88
C ALA A 305 19.47 -10.21 15.46
N LEU A 306 20.75 -9.80 15.43
CA LEU A 306 21.82 -10.72 15.09
C LEU A 306 21.95 -11.87 16.12
N ARG A 307 21.87 -11.57 17.42
CA ARG A 307 21.91 -12.61 18.45
C ARG A 307 20.74 -13.58 18.32
N ALA A 308 19.53 -13.09 18.05
CA ALA A 308 18.36 -13.93 17.81
C ALA A 308 18.60 -14.88 16.62
N ALA A 309 19.14 -14.36 15.51
CA ALA A 309 19.49 -15.15 14.32
C ALA A 309 20.56 -16.23 14.61
N GLN A 310 21.47 -15.99 15.58
CA GLN A 310 22.49 -16.95 16.01
C GLN A 310 21.96 -18.00 16.99
N THR A 311 20.86 -17.73 17.66
CA THR A 311 20.33 -18.58 18.74
C THR A 311 19.05 -19.34 18.37
N GLY A 312 18.86 -19.62 17.08
CA GLY A 312 17.82 -20.54 16.64
C GLY A 312 16.58 -19.89 16.00
N HIS A 313 16.58 -18.56 15.78
CA HIS A 313 15.43 -17.87 15.19
C HIS A 313 15.69 -17.50 13.74
N LEU A 314 14.65 -17.58 12.90
CA LEU A 314 14.66 -16.93 11.60
C LEU A 314 14.30 -15.44 11.77
N VAL A 315 15.27 -14.57 11.54
CA VAL A 315 15.09 -13.12 11.66
C VAL A 315 15.02 -12.50 10.27
N LEU A 316 13.88 -11.90 9.97
CA LEU A 316 13.61 -11.13 8.77
C LEU A 316 13.64 -9.65 9.13
N ALA A 317 14.37 -8.82 8.39
CA ALA A 317 14.42 -7.40 8.74
C ALA A 317 14.58 -6.52 7.51
N THR A 318 14.22 -5.22 7.65
CA THR A 318 14.49 -4.25 6.59
C THR A 318 15.54 -3.23 7.00
N LEU A 319 16.17 -2.69 5.95
CA LEU A 319 17.09 -1.55 6.02
C LEU A 319 16.72 -0.51 4.94
N HIS A 320 17.27 0.70 5.07
CA HIS A 320 17.10 1.75 4.08
C HIS A 320 18.44 2.04 3.41
N THR A 321 18.89 1.15 2.52
CA THR A 321 20.11 1.34 1.72
C THR A 321 19.82 1.15 0.24
N ASN A 322 20.75 1.63 -0.61
CA ASN A 322 20.55 1.66 -2.06
C ASN A 322 20.89 0.35 -2.77
N SER A 323 21.64 -0.54 -2.14
CA SER A 323 22.03 -1.85 -2.68
C SER A 323 22.21 -2.87 -1.55
N ALA A 324 22.28 -4.14 -1.88
CA ALA A 324 22.55 -5.21 -0.93
C ALA A 324 23.95 -5.06 -0.29
N ARG A 325 24.97 -4.67 -1.07
CA ARG A 325 26.31 -4.40 -0.52
C ARG A 325 26.33 -3.19 0.42
N ALA A 326 25.55 -2.16 0.14
CA ALA A 326 25.45 -1.01 1.04
C ALA A 326 24.77 -1.38 2.37
N ALA A 327 23.92 -2.43 2.39
CA ALA A 327 23.35 -2.94 3.63
C ALA A 327 24.41 -3.58 4.53
N GLU A 328 25.41 -4.27 3.98
CA GLU A 328 26.57 -4.77 4.76
C GLU A 328 27.31 -3.62 5.43
N THR A 329 27.61 -2.54 4.67
CA THR A 329 28.26 -1.34 5.23
C THR A 329 27.42 -0.72 6.35
N ARG A 330 26.09 -0.61 6.11
CA ARG A 330 25.19 -0.05 7.13
C ARG A 330 25.19 -0.84 8.43
N LEU A 331 25.24 -2.17 8.37
CA LEU A 331 25.35 -3.01 9.57
C LEU A 331 26.68 -2.77 10.30
N GLN A 332 27.80 -2.55 9.58
CA GLN A 332 29.08 -2.19 10.17
C GLN A 332 29.00 -0.86 10.90
N ASP A 333 28.37 0.16 10.27
CA ASP A 333 28.14 1.47 10.89
C ASP A 333 27.30 1.39 12.16
N LEU A 334 26.38 0.39 12.22
CA LEU A 334 25.60 0.06 13.42
C LEU A 334 26.38 -0.77 14.46
N GLY A 335 27.69 -0.97 14.26
CA GLY A 335 28.56 -1.65 15.21
C GLY A 335 28.56 -3.17 15.09
N ILE A 336 28.05 -3.73 14.01
CA ILE A 336 28.05 -5.19 13.76
C ILE A 336 29.34 -5.58 13.02
N ALA A 337 30.14 -6.44 13.63
CA ALA A 337 31.36 -6.93 12.99
C ALA A 337 31.03 -7.80 11.76
N PRO A 338 31.72 -7.59 10.59
CA PRO A 338 31.42 -8.30 9.34
C PRO A 338 31.43 -9.83 9.47
N LYS A 339 32.33 -10.38 10.24
CA LYS A 339 32.42 -11.83 10.45
C LYS A 339 31.17 -12.37 11.14
N LEU A 340 30.67 -11.68 12.17
CA LEU A 340 29.53 -12.15 12.95
C LEU A 340 28.24 -12.20 12.15
N PHE A 341 27.95 -11.17 11.33
CA PHE A 341 26.71 -11.19 10.58
C PHE A 341 26.76 -12.16 9.40
N ARG A 342 27.93 -12.33 8.74
CA ARG A 342 28.07 -13.27 7.60
C ARG A 342 27.85 -14.72 8.00
N GLU A 343 28.23 -15.10 9.23
CA GLU A 343 27.99 -16.45 9.75
C GLU A 343 26.50 -16.77 9.92
N SER A 344 25.67 -15.76 10.14
CA SER A 344 24.23 -15.90 10.35
C SER A 344 23.41 -15.45 9.13
N LEU A 345 24.07 -14.85 8.12
CA LEU A 345 23.38 -14.29 6.97
C LEU A 345 22.83 -15.39 6.07
N ILE A 346 21.54 -15.30 5.73
CA ILE A 346 20.90 -16.11 4.71
C ILE A 346 21.03 -15.42 3.33
N GLY A 347 20.83 -14.11 3.33
CA GLY A 347 20.96 -13.29 2.14
C GLY A 347 20.51 -11.85 2.38
N ILE A 348 20.90 -10.98 1.47
CA ILE A 348 20.49 -9.57 1.44
C ILE A 348 19.83 -9.29 0.09
N VAL A 349 18.64 -8.74 0.13
CA VAL A 349 17.89 -8.33 -1.05
C VAL A 349 17.86 -6.81 -1.14
N ALA A 350 18.17 -6.23 -2.32
CA ALA A 350 17.78 -4.86 -2.57
C ALA A 350 16.70 -4.82 -3.65
N GLN A 351 15.74 -3.89 -3.48
CA GLN A 351 14.53 -3.85 -4.29
C GLN A 351 14.18 -2.43 -4.72
N ARG A 352 13.73 -2.29 -5.98
CA ARG A 352 13.15 -1.08 -6.57
C ARG A 352 11.89 -1.43 -7.32
N LEU A 353 10.88 -0.57 -7.24
CA LEU A 353 9.68 -0.71 -8.08
C LEU A 353 9.81 0.15 -9.34
N LEU A 354 9.61 -0.50 -10.47
CA LEU A 354 9.51 0.09 -11.80
C LEU A 354 8.06 0.03 -12.27
N ARG A 355 7.59 1.05 -12.99
CA ARG A 355 6.26 1.01 -13.58
C ARG A 355 6.25 0.08 -14.79
N LYS A 356 5.20 -0.70 -14.91
CA LYS A 356 4.98 -1.58 -16.07
C LYS A 356 4.37 -0.78 -17.21
N ARG A 357 4.86 -0.97 -18.43
CA ARG A 357 4.22 -0.43 -19.64
C ARG A 357 2.82 -1.01 -19.76
N ASP A 358 1.85 -0.16 -20.07
CA ASP A 358 0.49 -0.61 -20.33
C ASP A 358 0.42 -1.14 -21.79
N PRO A 359 0.08 -2.42 -22.01
CA PRO A 359 -0.06 -2.94 -23.38
C PRO A 359 -1.17 -2.29 -24.20
N GLN A 360 -2.12 -1.62 -23.53
CA GLN A 360 -3.31 -1.02 -24.16
C GLN A 360 -3.18 0.50 -24.39
N SER A 361 -2.10 1.12 -23.89
CA SER A 361 -1.87 2.55 -24.02
C SER A 361 -0.37 2.87 -24.10
N GLU A 362 -0.02 4.11 -24.45
CA GLU A 362 1.38 4.58 -24.38
C GLU A 362 1.87 4.89 -22.95
N GLY A 363 1.06 4.58 -21.94
CA GLY A 363 1.33 4.87 -20.54
C GLY A 363 1.89 3.70 -19.74
N TYR A 364 1.69 3.80 -18.43
CA TYR A 364 2.09 2.77 -17.46
C TYR A 364 0.88 2.34 -16.64
N LYS A 365 0.84 1.06 -16.25
CA LYS A 365 -0.18 0.48 -15.39
C LYS A 365 0.43 -0.56 -14.47
N GLY A 366 0.42 -0.27 -13.17
CA GLY A 366 1.00 -1.13 -12.14
C GLY A 366 2.52 -1.06 -12.09
N ARG A 367 3.09 -1.85 -11.20
CA ARG A 367 4.53 -1.85 -10.90
C ARG A 367 5.07 -3.27 -10.85
N ILE A 368 6.37 -3.41 -11.15
CA ILE A 368 7.13 -4.64 -11.03
C ILE A 368 8.40 -4.36 -10.22
N ALA A 369 8.86 -5.33 -9.45
CA ALA A 369 10.08 -5.19 -8.68
C ALA A 369 11.31 -5.62 -9.49
N ALA A 370 12.28 -4.73 -9.65
CA ALA A 370 13.66 -5.09 -9.90
C ALA A 370 14.33 -5.47 -8.58
N VAL A 371 14.98 -6.63 -8.54
CA VAL A 371 15.54 -7.22 -7.33
C VAL A 371 16.96 -7.69 -7.57
N GLU A 372 17.86 -7.39 -6.64
CA GLU A 372 19.13 -8.13 -6.51
C GLU A 372 19.09 -8.97 -5.23
N PHE A 373 19.56 -10.18 -5.30
CA PHE A 373 19.70 -11.06 -4.15
C PHE A 373 21.17 -11.44 -3.98
N LEU A 374 21.81 -10.91 -2.94
CA LEU A 374 23.19 -11.17 -2.58
C LEU A 374 23.25 -12.34 -1.59
N ARG A 375 23.97 -13.40 -1.96
CA ARG A 375 24.24 -14.54 -1.08
C ARG A 375 25.34 -14.24 -0.06
N PRO A 376 25.47 -15.04 1.01
CA PRO A 376 26.54 -14.89 2.01
C PRO A 376 27.96 -14.98 1.43
N ASP A 377 28.14 -15.74 0.34
CA ASP A 377 29.40 -15.89 -0.38
C ASP A 377 29.78 -14.68 -1.24
N GLY A 378 28.90 -13.66 -1.30
CA GLY A 378 29.10 -12.45 -2.07
C GLY A 378 28.69 -12.56 -3.56
N THR A 379 28.09 -13.67 -3.97
CA THR A 379 27.55 -13.85 -5.33
C THR A 379 26.10 -13.39 -5.41
N TYR A 380 25.69 -12.92 -6.58
CA TYR A 380 24.30 -12.57 -6.86
C TYR A 380 23.50 -13.75 -7.41
N VAL A 381 22.23 -13.80 -7.04
CA VAL A 381 21.25 -14.66 -7.72
C VAL A 381 20.70 -13.88 -8.91
N ASP A 382 20.96 -14.37 -10.12
CA ASP A 382 20.36 -13.83 -11.36
C ASP A 382 20.79 -12.37 -11.68
N GLY A 383 21.99 -11.96 -11.24
CA GLY A 383 22.55 -10.64 -11.50
C GLY A 383 22.29 -9.59 -10.43
N ASP A 384 22.88 -8.41 -10.61
CA ASP A 384 22.69 -7.25 -9.73
C ASP A 384 21.39 -6.50 -10.03
N LEU A 385 21.12 -5.48 -9.25
CA LEU A 385 19.86 -4.70 -9.33
C LEU A 385 19.69 -4.00 -10.69
N LYS A 386 20.79 -3.48 -11.27
CA LYS A 386 20.75 -2.78 -12.55
C LYS A 386 20.60 -3.75 -13.71
N GLU A 387 21.29 -4.90 -13.65
CA GLU A 387 21.16 -5.96 -14.64
C GLU A 387 19.73 -6.51 -14.69
N ASN A 388 19.13 -6.74 -13.54
CA ASN A 388 17.73 -7.17 -13.44
C ASN A 388 16.75 -6.12 -13.96
N ALA A 389 16.96 -4.84 -13.64
CA ALA A 389 16.16 -3.76 -14.20
C ALA A 389 16.28 -3.66 -15.73
N LEU A 390 17.49 -3.78 -16.29
CA LEU A 390 17.72 -3.80 -17.74
C LEU A 390 17.15 -5.04 -18.43
N ARG A 391 17.07 -6.17 -17.72
CA ARG A 391 16.38 -7.37 -18.25
C ARG A 391 14.90 -7.07 -18.46
N LEU A 392 14.22 -6.44 -17.50
CA LEU A 392 12.80 -6.05 -17.63
C LEU A 392 12.57 -5.08 -18.80
N VAL A 393 13.54 -4.22 -19.14
CA VAL A 393 13.49 -3.40 -20.37
C VAL A 393 13.59 -4.26 -21.62
N ARG A 394 14.53 -5.23 -21.67
CA ARG A 394 14.67 -6.14 -22.83
C ARG A 394 13.45 -7.03 -23.05
N GLU A 395 12.76 -7.38 -21.97
CA GLU A 395 11.50 -8.15 -22.00
C GLU A 395 10.28 -7.26 -22.34
N GLY A 396 10.46 -5.94 -22.50
CA GLY A 396 9.39 -4.99 -22.84
C GLY A 396 8.42 -4.67 -21.69
N VAL A 397 8.73 -5.11 -20.46
CA VAL A 397 7.89 -4.89 -19.28
C VAL A 397 7.94 -3.44 -18.84
N THR A 398 9.10 -2.79 -18.95
CA THR A 398 9.32 -1.38 -18.64
C THR A 398 10.19 -0.74 -19.74
N ASP A 399 10.70 0.48 -19.51
CA ASP A 399 11.55 1.16 -20.49
C ASP A 399 12.73 1.91 -19.86
N MET A 400 13.62 2.45 -20.70
CA MET A 400 14.82 3.18 -20.28
C MET A 400 14.48 4.50 -19.55
N GLY A 401 13.34 5.13 -19.86
CA GLY A 401 12.90 6.35 -19.16
C GLY A 401 12.59 6.05 -17.69
N GLU A 402 11.98 4.90 -17.42
CA GLU A 402 11.71 4.46 -16.07
C GLU A 402 12.98 4.06 -15.31
N ILE A 403 13.95 3.43 -16.00
CA ILE A 403 15.28 3.16 -15.42
C ILE A 403 15.96 4.46 -15.00
N ALA A 404 16.01 5.45 -15.90
CA ALA A 404 16.61 6.76 -15.59
C ALA A 404 15.90 7.45 -14.42
N ARG A 405 14.58 7.35 -14.32
CA ARG A 405 13.79 7.91 -13.21
C ARG A 405 14.15 7.28 -11.86
N VAL A 406 14.35 5.96 -11.80
CA VAL A 406 14.50 5.21 -10.54
C VAL A 406 15.97 5.11 -10.10
N PHE A 407 16.90 4.99 -11.06
CA PHE A 407 18.32 4.77 -10.77
C PHE A 407 19.17 6.04 -10.97
N GLY A 408 18.62 7.08 -11.56
CA GLY A 408 19.37 8.22 -12.04
C GLY A 408 20.00 7.93 -13.41
N SER A 409 20.33 8.98 -14.15
CA SER A 409 21.05 8.91 -15.43
C SER A 409 22.51 8.56 -15.23
#